data_31f5d9ce075187f842eedf2577c5a3e8
#
_entry.id   31f5d9ce075187f842eedf2577c5a3e8
#
_cell.length_a   1.000
_cell.length_b   1.000
_cell.length_c   1.000
_cell.angle_alpha   90.00
_cell.angle_beta   90.00
_cell.angle_gamma   90.00
#
_symmetry.space_group_name_H-M   'P 1'
#
loop_
_entity.id
_entity.type
_entity.pdbx_description
1 polymer ?
#
loop_
_entity_poly.entity_id
_entity_poly.type
_entity_poly.pdbx_seq_one_letter_code
_entity_poly.pdbx_strand_id
1 'polypeptide(L)'
;MKLVLFYHSLISDWNHGNAHFLRGIVQELKARGHQVQVFEPENGWSRQNLIKEYGQQKTEEVQEYYPGLKTNFYQPATLQLDAVLKDADVVLMHEWNDHELVKQVGAHRSQHDYKLLFHDTHHRAVTDRKSMAAYDLRHYDGVLAFGEVISAIYRREQWTKKAWTWHEAADTRVFYPRAAAEQEGDLVWIGNWGDEERTAELHEFLINPVKELGLRAKIYGVRYPRHALKSLAQAGIAYGGWLPNYQAPEVFARYQVTVHVPRRPYVAALPGIPTIRPFEALSCGIPLITAPWEDAEQLFAPGRDYLVARNGEEMKRHLSTVLHDKSLADDLAAQGLKTIRQRHTCAHRVTELEQICEELGISPAKIYGSTKEKKAINLN
;
A
#
# COMPACT_ATOMS: atom_id res chain seq x y z
N MET A 1 -20.06 8.77 -10.04
CA MET A 1 -19.44 9.97 -9.39
C MET A 1 -18.25 10.45 -10.19
N LYS A 2 -17.90 11.74 -10.04
CA LYS A 2 -16.62 12.31 -10.44
C LYS A 2 -15.72 12.44 -9.21
N LEU A 3 -14.59 11.73 -9.21
CA LEU A 3 -13.61 11.77 -8.14
C LEU A 3 -12.33 12.47 -8.61
N VAL A 4 -11.80 13.36 -7.78
CA VAL A 4 -10.50 14.02 -7.98
C VAL A 4 -9.56 13.59 -6.85
N LEU A 5 -8.42 13.01 -7.22
CA LEU A 5 -7.48 12.41 -6.28
C LEU A 5 -6.14 13.17 -6.36
N PHE A 6 -5.71 13.77 -5.26
CA PHE A 6 -4.39 14.37 -5.13
C PHE A 6 -3.47 13.35 -4.46
N TYR A 7 -2.68 12.66 -5.27
CA TYR A 7 -1.69 11.70 -4.81
C TYR A 7 -0.29 12.30 -4.95
N HIS A 8 0.61 11.96 -4.04
CA HIS A 8 1.99 12.44 -4.13
C HIS A 8 2.78 11.67 -5.20
N SER A 9 2.40 10.41 -5.49
CA SER A 9 3.00 9.60 -6.55
C SER A 9 2.11 8.40 -6.88
N LEU A 10 1.61 8.34 -8.10
CA LEU A 10 0.86 7.22 -8.66
C LEU A 10 1.70 6.47 -9.71
N ILE A 11 2.42 7.25 -10.56
CA ILE A 11 3.23 6.71 -11.66
C ILE A 11 4.51 6.08 -11.13
N SER A 12 5.19 6.73 -10.18
CA SER A 12 6.41 6.20 -9.57
C SER A 12 6.11 5.47 -8.27
N ASP A 13 6.75 4.32 -8.09
CA ASP A 13 6.79 3.60 -6.81
C ASP A 13 8.20 3.55 -6.20
N TRP A 14 9.11 4.38 -6.69
CA TRP A 14 10.43 4.51 -6.08
C TRP A 14 10.27 4.98 -4.61
N ASN A 15 10.70 4.16 -3.67
CA ASN A 15 10.49 4.32 -2.22
C ASN A 15 9.02 4.57 -1.80
N HIS A 16 8.05 4.06 -2.56
CA HIS A 16 6.63 4.26 -2.32
C HIS A 16 5.86 2.93 -2.42
N GLY A 17 5.75 2.20 -1.31
CA GLY A 17 5.09 0.89 -1.26
C GLY A 17 3.60 0.95 -1.59
N ASN A 18 2.91 2.03 -1.18
CA ASN A 18 1.46 2.15 -1.32
C ASN A 18 1.00 2.50 -2.74
N ALA A 19 1.92 2.75 -3.69
CA ALA A 19 1.54 3.03 -5.07
C ALA A 19 0.68 1.90 -5.68
N HIS A 20 0.94 0.65 -5.31
CA HIS A 20 0.12 -0.51 -5.68
C HIS A 20 -1.35 -0.31 -5.28
N PHE A 21 -1.61 -0.02 -4.01
CA PHE A 21 -2.95 0.21 -3.49
C PHE A 21 -3.64 1.40 -4.17
N LEU A 22 -2.94 2.53 -4.29
CA LEU A 22 -3.48 3.72 -4.94
C LEU A 22 -3.85 3.48 -6.41
N ARG A 23 -3.01 2.73 -7.15
CA ARG A 23 -3.30 2.29 -8.53
C ARG A 23 -4.52 1.40 -8.59
N GLY A 24 -4.60 0.42 -7.70
CA GLY A 24 -5.74 -0.50 -7.60
C GLY A 24 -7.07 0.22 -7.31
N ILE A 25 -7.07 1.20 -6.42
CA ILE A 25 -8.25 2.04 -6.14
C ILE A 25 -8.69 2.82 -7.38
N VAL A 26 -7.75 3.46 -8.09
CA VAL A 26 -8.06 4.19 -9.34
C VAL A 26 -8.67 3.27 -10.38
N GLN A 27 -8.09 2.09 -10.58
CA GLN A 27 -8.59 1.11 -11.56
C GLN A 27 -9.97 0.58 -11.18
N GLU A 28 -10.19 0.27 -9.90
CA GLU A 28 -11.48 -0.23 -9.44
C GLU A 28 -12.60 0.82 -9.57
N LEU A 29 -12.32 2.06 -9.18
CA LEU A 29 -13.27 3.16 -9.36
C LEU A 29 -13.67 3.34 -10.83
N LYS A 30 -12.68 3.30 -11.74
CA LYS A 30 -12.94 3.36 -13.19
C LYS A 30 -13.75 2.17 -13.68
N ALA A 31 -13.43 0.96 -13.23
CA ALA A 31 -14.15 -0.26 -13.59
C ALA A 31 -15.63 -0.22 -13.15
N ARG A 32 -15.95 0.49 -12.07
CA ARG A 32 -17.32 0.74 -11.61
C ARG A 32 -18.03 1.90 -12.32
N GLY A 33 -17.39 2.50 -13.34
CA GLY A 33 -17.95 3.57 -14.15
C GLY A 33 -17.83 4.97 -13.54
N HIS A 34 -17.00 5.14 -12.50
CA HIS A 34 -16.71 6.47 -11.97
C HIS A 34 -15.74 7.22 -12.88
N GLN A 35 -15.93 8.53 -12.97
CA GLN A 35 -14.94 9.41 -13.59
C GLN A 35 -13.85 9.74 -12.58
N VAL A 36 -12.62 9.35 -12.87
CA VAL A 36 -11.48 9.52 -11.94
C VAL A 36 -10.41 10.34 -12.60
N GLN A 37 -10.04 11.43 -11.93
CA GLN A 37 -8.90 12.27 -12.29
C GLN A 37 -7.88 12.23 -11.15
N VAL A 38 -6.61 11.95 -11.49
CA VAL A 38 -5.52 11.95 -10.52
C VAL A 38 -4.59 13.13 -10.82
N PHE A 39 -4.16 13.78 -9.77
CA PHE A 39 -3.21 14.89 -9.82
C PHE A 39 -1.99 14.55 -8.98
N GLU A 40 -0.79 14.72 -9.57
CA GLU A 40 0.51 14.53 -8.92
C GLU A 40 1.37 15.79 -9.07
N PRO A 41 2.18 16.17 -8.05
CA PRO A 41 3.12 17.25 -8.21
C PRO A 41 4.15 16.90 -9.29
N GLU A 42 4.40 17.82 -10.22
CA GLU A 42 5.37 17.64 -11.32
C GLU A 42 6.76 17.29 -10.77
N ASN A 43 7.13 17.91 -9.65
CA ASN A 43 8.40 17.73 -8.97
C ASN A 43 8.32 16.72 -7.82
N GLY A 44 7.42 15.72 -7.90
CA GLY A 44 7.26 14.69 -6.88
C GLY A 44 8.57 13.94 -6.60
N TRP A 45 8.95 13.85 -5.33
CA TRP A 45 10.22 13.27 -4.89
C TRP A 45 10.46 11.84 -5.40
N SER A 46 9.45 10.99 -5.33
CA SER A 46 9.52 9.60 -5.81
C SER A 46 9.83 9.57 -7.32
N ARG A 47 9.10 10.35 -8.12
CA ARG A 47 9.28 10.42 -9.58
C ARG A 47 10.64 10.98 -9.95
N GLN A 48 11.11 12.04 -9.29
CA GLN A 48 12.43 12.62 -9.56
C GLN A 48 13.56 11.64 -9.31
N ASN A 49 13.50 10.88 -8.21
CA ASN A 49 14.53 9.87 -7.92
C ASN A 49 14.46 8.69 -8.90
N LEU A 50 13.26 8.24 -9.29
CA LEU A 50 13.10 7.22 -10.32
C LEU A 50 13.78 7.65 -11.64
N ILE A 51 13.48 8.85 -12.11
CA ILE A 51 14.05 9.38 -13.35
C ILE A 51 15.57 9.53 -13.25
N LYS A 52 16.06 10.03 -12.13
CA LYS A 52 17.49 10.25 -11.89
C LYS A 52 18.29 8.94 -11.88
N GLU A 53 17.75 7.89 -11.28
CA GLU A 53 18.46 6.61 -11.09
C GLU A 53 18.27 5.65 -12.27
N TYR A 54 17.08 5.65 -12.90
CA TYR A 54 16.69 4.64 -13.89
C TYR A 54 16.22 5.18 -15.24
N GLY A 55 16.12 6.51 -15.39
CA GLY A 55 15.72 7.16 -16.63
C GLY A 55 14.22 7.42 -16.77
N GLN A 56 13.89 8.38 -17.66
CA GLN A 56 12.51 8.83 -17.91
C GLN A 56 11.59 7.68 -18.39
N GLN A 57 12.11 6.77 -19.23
CA GLN A 57 11.35 5.65 -19.79
C GLN A 57 10.70 4.74 -18.71
N LYS A 58 11.30 4.68 -17.51
CA LYS A 58 10.75 3.88 -16.40
C LYS A 58 9.42 4.41 -15.87
N THR A 59 9.09 5.65 -16.13
CA THR A 59 7.78 6.22 -15.79
C THR A 59 6.67 5.77 -16.73
N GLU A 60 6.99 5.19 -17.88
CA GLU A 60 6.04 4.74 -18.89
C GLU A 60 5.71 3.25 -18.75
N GLU A 61 6.63 2.44 -18.22
CA GLU A 61 6.45 0.97 -18.05
C GLU A 61 5.21 0.60 -17.22
N VAL A 62 4.77 1.47 -16.32
CA VAL A 62 3.55 1.25 -15.52
C VAL A 62 2.31 1.04 -16.40
N GLN A 63 2.29 1.58 -17.63
CA GLN A 63 1.16 1.44 -18.57
C GLN A 63 0.98 0.00 -19.08
N GLU A 64 2.03 -0.82 -19.06
CA GLU A 64 1.97 -2.22 -19.45
C GLU A 64 1.14 -3.05 -18.45
N TYR A 65 1.24 -2.69 -17.17
CA TYR A 65 0.55 -3.37 -16.07
C TYR A 65 -0.78 -2.71 -15.68
N TYR A 66 -0.89 -1.41 -15.91
CA TYR A 66 -2.07 -0.59 -15.63
C TYR A 66 -2.51 0.19 -16.87
N PRO A 67 -3.07 -0.49 -17.88
CA PRO A 67 -3.50 0.17 -19.12
C PRO A 67 -4.48 1.32 -18.85
N GLY A 68 -4.18 2.48 -19.41
CA GLY A 68 -5.02 3.66 -19.25
C GLY A 68 -4.94 4.35 -17.88
N LEU A 69 -3.99 3.95 -17.02
CA LEU A 69 -3.67 4.72 -15.81
C LEU A 69 -3.06 6.06 -16.24
N LYS A 70 -3.70 7.16 -15.88
CA LYS A 70 -3.26 8.51 -16.22
C LYS A 70 -3.24 9.38 -14.98
N THR A 71 -2.28 10.30 -14.96
CA THR A 71 -2.19 11.39 -13.98
C THR A 71 -2.05 12.72 -14.68
N ASN A 72 -2.47 13.79 -14.01
CA ASN A 72 -2.26 15.16 -14.41
C ASN A 72 -1.15 15.72 -13.51
N PHE A 73 -0.04 16.10 -14.11
CA PHE A 73 1.03 16.75 -13.36
C PHE A 73 0.69 18.22 -13.15
N TYR A 74 0.93 18.71 -11.92
CA TYR A 74 0.69 20.10 -11.57
C TYR A 74 1.88 20.73 -10.86
N GLN A 75 1.95 22.05 -10.96
CA GLN A 75 2.81 22.90 -10.13
C GLN A 75 1.91 23.64 -9.13
N PRO A 76 2.21 23.63 -7.81
CA PRO A 76 1.36 24.26 -6.81
C PRO A 76 1.05 25.74 -7.10
N ALA A 77 2.03 26.48 -7.62
CA ALA A 77 1.89 27.92 -7.91
C ALA A 77 0.90 28.24 -9.05
N THR A 78 0.63 27.30 -9.94
CA THR A 78 -0.23 27.51 -11.14
C THR A 78 -1.50 26.68 -11.13
N LEU A 79 -1.73 25.90 -10.08
CA LEU A 79 -2.89 25.02 -9.96
C LEU A 79 -4.18 25.84 -9.80
N GLN A 80 -5.09 25.73 -10.77
CA GLN A 80 -6.37 26.42 -10.76
C GLN A 80 -7.46 25.50 -10.17
N LEU A 81 -7.73 25.64 -8.87
CA LEU A 81 -8.65 24.75 -8.13
C LEU A 81 -10.07 24.77 -8.72
N ASP A 82 -10.59 25.93 -9.11
CA ASP A 82 -11.91 26.05 -9.74
C ASP A 82 -12.05 25.19 -11.00
N ALA A 83 -11.01 25.13 -11.82
CA ALA A 83 -10.97 24.32 -13.04
C ALA A 83 -10.82 22.83 -12.74
N VAL A 84 -9.90 22.47 -11.82
CA VAL A 84 -9.58 21.10 -11.47
C VAL A 84 -10.72 20.43 -10.73
N LEU A 85 -11.38 21.14 -9.81
CA LEU A 85 -12.44 20.62 -8.94
C LEU A 85 -13.85 20.86 -9.49
N LYS A 86 -13.97 21.44 -10.70
CA LYS A 86 -15.26 21.66 -11.36
C LYS A 86 -16.05 20.36 -11.45
N ASP A 87 -17.28 20.38 -10.98
CA ASP A 87 -18.21 19.25 -10.98
C ASP A 87 -17.71 17.99 -10.24
N ALA A 88 -16.71 18.13 -9.35
CA ALA A 88 -16.27 17.03 -8.49
C ALA A 88 -17.39 16.66 -7.51
N ASP A 89 -17.62 15.35 -7.31
CA ASP A 89 -18.47 14.84 -6.23
C ASP A 89 -17.65 14.54 -4.98
N VAL A 90 -16.42 14.01 -5.17
CA VAL A 90 -15.51 13.61 -4.10
C VAL A 90 -14.09 14.05 -4.43
N VAL A 91 -13.39 14.57 -3.44
CA VAL A 91 -11.97 14.88 -3.50
C VAL A 91 -11.22 14.09 -2.42
N LEU A 92 -10.21 13.32 -2.81
CA LEU A 92 -9.30 12.64 -1.88
C LEU A 92 -7.95 13.36 -1.89
N MET A 93 -7.52 13.78 -0.71
CA MET A 93 -6.24 14.44 -0.48
C MET A 93 -5.31 13.50 0.31
N HIS A 94 -4.29 12.96 -0.35
CA HIS A 94 -3.33 12.07 0.31
C HIS A 94 -2.38 12.85 1.22
N GLU A 95 -2.01 12.28 2.35
CA GLU A 95 -1.22 12.89 3.44
C GLU A 95 0.18 13.39 3.05
N TRP A 96 0.73 12.92 1.93
CA TRP A 96 2.04 13.38 1.43
C TRP A 96 1.97 14.65 0.57
N ASN A 97 0.79 15.28 0.45
CA ASN A 97 0.67 16.61 -0.16
C ASN A 97 1.10 17.71 0.81
N ASP A 98 1.54 18.84 0.27
CA ASP A 98 1.97 19.99 1.06
C ASP A 98 0.83 20.54 1.92
N HIS A 99 1.16 20.99 3.14
CA HIS A 99 0.21 21.58 4.08
C HIS A 99 -0.56 22.77 3.46
N GLU A 100 0.12 23.58 2.65
CA GLU A 100 -0.53 24.72 2.00
C GLU A 100 -1.56 24.28 0.97
N LEU A 101 -1.28 23.26 0.15
CA LEU A 101 -2.26 22.71 -0.78
C LEU A 101 -3.46 22.11 -0.03
N VAL A 102 -3.22 21.35 1.04
CA VAL A 102 -4.29 20.78 1.90
C VAL A 102 -5.20 21.88 2.44
N LYS A 103 -4.61 22.98 2.92
CA LYS A 103 -5.35 24.14 3.41
C LYS A 103 -6.14 24.86 2.30
N GLN A 104 -5.53 25.08 1.13
CA GLN A 104 -6.18 25.74 -0.02
C GLN A 104 -7.38 24.93 -0.53
N VAL A 105 -7.26 23.62 -0.67
CA VAL A 105 -8.37 22.75 -1.08
C VAL A 105 -9.48 22.75 -0.01
N GLY A 106 -9.12 22.76 1.27
CA GLY A 106 -10.08 22.94 2.36
C GLY A 106 -10.83 24.27 2.28
N ALA A 107 -10.12 25.38 2.05
CA ALA A 107 -10.72 26.70 1.86
C ALA A 107 -11.67 26.73 0.64
N HIS A 108 -11.25 26.15 -0.48
CA HIS A 108 -12.09 26.02 -1.67
C HIS A 108 -13.35 25.19 -1.37
N ARG A 109 -13.22 24.06 -0.63
CA ARG A 109 -14.36 23.23 -0.20
C ARG A 109 -15.38 24.01 0.60
N SER A 110 -14.98 25.00 1.40
CA SER A 110 -15.91 25.78 2.21
C SER A 110 -16.93 26.60 1.39
N GLN A 111 -16.69 26.77 0.09
CA GLN A 111 -17.53 27.49 -0.86
C GLN A 111 -18.19 26.59 -1.90
N HIS A 112 -17.97 25.25 -1.83
CA HIS A 112 -18.44 24.27 -2.81
C HIS A 112 -18.96 23.00 -2.12
N ASP A 113 -19.79 22.20 -2.81
CA ASP A 113 -20.53 21.09 -2.20
C ASP A 113 -19.89 19.70 -2.35
N TYR A 114 -18.73 19.56 -3.02
CA TYR A 114 -18.07 18.25 -3.10
C TYR A 114 -17.65 17.74 -1.72
N LYS A 115 -17.55 16.44 -1.54
CA LYS A 115 -17.04 15.83 -0.30
C LYS A 115 -15.51 15.79 -0.34
N LEU A 116 -14.88 16.22 0.75
CA LEU A 116 -13.43 16.33 0.86
C LEU A 116 -12.93 15.42 1.97
N LEU A 117 -12.12 14.42 1.60
CA LEU A 117 -11.55 13.43 2.50
C LEU A 117 -10.03 13.51 2.50
N PHE A 118 -9.42 13.43 3.68
CA PHE A 118 -7.99 13.31 3.85
C PHE A 118 -7.64 11.82 3.98
N HIS A 119 -6.59 11.35 3.31
CA HIS A 119 -6.19 9.94 3.29
C HIS A 119 -4.81 9.77 3.90
N ASP A 120 -4.75 9.11 5.05
CA ASP A 120 -3.52 8.83 5.81
C ASP A 120 -3.14 7.35 5.71
N THR A 121 -1.93 7.08 5.20
CA THR A 121 -1.37 5.74 4.96
C THR A 121 0.00 5.53 5.60
N HIS A 122 0.36 6.34 6.62
CA HIS A 122 1.70 6.26 7.20
C HIS A 122 1.69 6.37 8.73
N HIS A 123 2.79 5.98 9.36
CA HIS A 123 2.94 6.03 10.83
C HIS A 123 3.21 7.44 11.41
N ARG A 124 3.17 8.50 10.58
CA ARG A 124 3.50 9.86 11.04
C ARG A 124 2.59 10.40 12.14
N ALA A 125 1.36 9.91 12.24
CA ALA A 125 0.49 10.27 13.37
C ALA A 125 1.11 9.95 14.75
N VAL A 126 2.10 9.06 14.83
CA VAL A 126 2.86 8.76 16.05
C VAL A 126 4.31 9.22 15.98
N THR A 127 4.98 9.20 14.83
CA THR A 127 6.41 9.50 14.70
C THR A 127 6.71 10.95 14.32
N ASP A 128 5.75 11.65 13.70
CA ASP A 128 5.85 13.07 13.34
C ASP A 128 4.53 13.79 13.62
N ARG A 129 4.07 13.63 14.86
CA ARG A 129 2.79 14.16 15.32
C ARG A 129 2.64 15.66 15.10
N LYS A 130 3.75 16.42 15.23
CA LYS A 130 3.73 17.88 15.03
C LYS A 130 3.37 18.24 13.57
N SER A 131 3.96 17.57 12.61
CA SER A 131 3.64 17.77 11.20
C SER A 131 2.21 17.35 10.88
N MET A 132 1.75 16.21 11.42
CA MET A 132 0.38 15.74 11.20
C MET A 132 -0.67 16.70 11.81
N ALA A 133 -0.43 17.21 13.01
CA ALA A 133 -1.30 18.19 13.66
C ALA A 133 -1.33 19.56 12.94
N ALA A 134 -0.35 19.83 12.07
CA ALA A 134 -0.28 21.09 11.31
C ALA A 134 -1.14 21.08 10.03
N TYR A 135 -1.69 19.95 9.62
CA TYR A 135 -2.65 19.92 8.52
C TYR A 135 -3.95 20.64 8.90
N ASP A 136 -4.37 21.59 8.10
CA ASP A 136 -5.64 22.31 8.29
C ASP A 136 -6.80 21.49 7.70
N LEU A 137 -7.41 20.64 8.51
CA LEU A 137 -8.52 19.78 8.13
C LEU A 137 -9.90 20.33 8.53
N ARG A 138 -10.02 21.61 8.92
CA ARG A 138 -11.28 22.20 9.42
C ARG A 138 -12.45 22.12 8.43
N HIS A 139 -12.16 22.15 7.14
CA HIS A 139 -13.13 22.09 6.06
C HIS A 139 -13.23 20.71 5.38
N TYR A 140 -12.54 19.72 5.93
CA TYR A 140 -12.63 18.32 5.48
C TYR A 140 -13.86 17.64 6.09
N ASP A 141 -14.53 16.81 5.31
CA ASP A 141 -15.67 16.01 5.78
C ASP A 141 -15.19 14.86 6.70
N GLY A 142 -13.94 14.44 6.57
CA GLY A 142 -13.30 13.49 7.47
C GLY A 142 -11.99 12.92 6.94
N VAL A 143 -11.48 11.89 7.64
CA VAL A 143 -10.20 11.23 7.36
C VAL A 143 -10.44 9.75 7.07
N LEU A 144 -9.78 9.23 6.05
CA LEU A 144 -9.62 7.82 5.76
C LEU A 144 -8.24 7.40 6.31
N ALA A 145 -8.20 6.63 7.37
CA ALA A 145 -6.97 6.18 8.00
C ALA A 145 -6.79 4.67 7.80
N PHE A 146 -5.58 4.22 7.49
CA PHE A 146 -5.31 2.82 7.13
C PHE A 146 -5.25 1.84 8.31
N GLY A 147 -5.75 2.25 9.50
CA GLY A 147 -5.93 1.41 10.69
C GLY A 147 -6.74 2.12 11.76
N GLU A 148 -7.47 1.34 12.57
CA GLU A 148 -8.34 1.88 13.63
C GLU A 148 -7.56 2.69 14.66
N VAL A 149 -6.32 2.28 14.98
CA VAL A 149 -5.46 3.01 15.91
C VAL A 149 -5.18 4.43 15.43
N ILE A 150 -5.00 4.65 14.12
CA ILE A 150 -4.81 6.00 13.54
C ILE A 150 -6.13 6.76 13.51
N SER A 151 -7.23 6.12 13.11
CA SER A 151 -8.58 6.71 13.20
C SER A 151 -8.88 7.22 14.61
N ALA A 152 -8.55 6.42 15.62
CA ALA A 152 -8.70 6.79 17.04
C ALA A 152 -7.82 7.97 17.45
N ILE A 153 -6.58 8.05 16.91
CA ILE A 153 -5.69 9.21 17.15
C ILE A 153 -6.35 10.47 16.59
N TYR A 154 -6.78 10.48 15.33
CA TYR A 154 -7.43 11.65 14.73
C TYR A 154 -8.64 12.13 15.52
N ARG A 155 -9.48 11.21 16.02
CA ARG A 155 -10.64 11.55 16.86
C ARG A 155 -10.24 12.08 18.23
N ARG A 156 -9.31 11.42 18.93
CA ARG A 156 -8.83 11.79 20.26
C ARG A 156 -8.16 13.16 20.26
N GLU A 157 -7.34 13.43 19.25
CA GLU A 157 -6.61 14.69 19.10
C GLU A 157 -7.48 15.81 18.52
N GLN A 158 -8.72 15.51 18.17
CA GLN A 158 -9.65 16.45 17.53
C GLN A 158 -9.10 17.10 16.25
N TRP A 159 -8.25 16.36 15.49
CA TRP A 159 -7.72 16.83 14.21
C TRP A 159 -8.79 16.79 13.12
N THR A 160 -9.84 15.99 13.31
CA THR A 160 -11.00 15.91 12.43
C THR A 160 -12.28 15.61 13.21
N LYS A 161 -13.42 15.90 12.62
CA LYS A 161 -14.75 15.56 13.18
C LYS A 161 -15.09 14.09 12.97
N LYS A 162 -14.67 13.51 11.85
CA LYS A 162 -14.95 12.10 11.47
C LYS A 162 -13.65 11.44 10.98
N ALA A 163 -13.45 10.21 11.39
CA ALA A 163 -12.41 9.35 10.85
C ALA A 163 -12.96 7.93 10.66
N TRP A 164 -12.73 7.38 9.48
CA TRP A 164 -13.03 6.00 9.14
C TRP A 164 -11.73 5.22 9.00
N THR A 165 -11.79 3.95 9.40
CA THR A 165 -10.73 3.02 9.09
C THR A 165 -10.91 2.53 7.67
N TRP A 166 -9.88 2.73 6.85
CA TRP A 166 -9.85 2.34 5.45
C TRP A 166 -8.50 1.72 5.14
N HIS A 167 -8.42 0.41 5.35
CA HIS A 167 -7.17 -0.35 5.24
C HIS A 167 -6.63 -0.35 3.81
N GLU A 168 -5.33 -0.60 3.70
CA GLU A 168 -4.72 -1.01 2.44
C GLU A 168 -5.32 -2.34 1.95
N ALA A 169 -5.09 -2.69 0.70
CA ALA A 169 -5.57 -3.90 0.08
C ALA A 169 -4.76 -4.27 -1.16
N ALA A 170 -4.93 -5.48 -1.67
CA ALA A 170 -4.31 -5.94 -2.90
C ALA A 170 -5.15 -5.57 -4.13
N ASP A 171 -4.51 -5.09 -5.19
CA ASP A 171 -5.09 -5.08 -6.53
C ASP A 171 -4.90 -6.44 -7.21
N THR A 172 -5.90 -7.29 -7.09
CA THR A 172 -5.85 -8.66 -7.61
C THR A 172 -5.90 -8.77 -9.13
N ARG A 173 -5.99 -7.66 -9.87
CA ARG A 173 -5.81 -7.63 -11.34
C ARG A 173 -4.34 -7.73 -11.73
N VAL A 174 -3.45 -7.22 -10.88
CA VAL A 174 -2.00 -7.23 -11.08
C VAL A 174 -1.34 -8.23 -10.13
N PHE A 175 -1.74 -8.24 -8.85
CA PHE A 175 -1.20 -9.12 -7.82
C PHE A 175 -2.06 -10.39 -7.70
N TYR A 176 -1.62 -11.43 -8.36
CA TYR A 176 -2.21 -12.77 -8.34
C TYR A 176 -1.13 -13.84 -8.57
N PRO A 177 -1.37 -15.09 -8.23
CA PRO A 177 -0.40 -16.16 -8.45
C PRO A 177 0.01 -16.27 -9.91
N ARG A 178 1.30 -16.19 -10.19
CA ARG A 178 1.88 -16.35 -11.53
C ARG A 178 2.47 -17.75 -11.66
N ALA A 179 2.40 -18.32 -12.87
CA ALA A 179 3.21 -19.49 -13.17
C ALA A 179 4.68 -19.09 -13.22
N ALA A 180 5.52 -19.74 -12.42
CA ALA A 180 6.97 -19.55 -12.49
C ALA A 180 7.51 -20.24 -13.74
N ALA A 181 8.31 -19.54 -14.54
CA ALA A 181 9.04 -20.16 -15.63
C ALA A 181 10.24 -20.96 -15.08
N GLU A 182 10.94 -20.45 -14.08
CA GLU A 182 12.07 -21.05 -13.41
C GLU A 182 12.21 -20.53 -11.99
N GLN A 183 12.65 -21.39 -11.08
CA GLN A 183 12.89 -21.02 -9.69
C GLN A 183 14.30 -20.42 -9.52
N GLU A 184 14.37 -19.15 -9.08
CA GLU A 184 15.61 -18.43 -8.89
C GLU A 184 16.25 -18.68 -7.51
N GLY A 185 15.44 -18.94 -6.49
CA GLY A 185 15.93 -19.10 -5.13
C GLY A 185 14.90 -19.59 -4.13
N ASP A 186 15.32 -19.61 -2.88
CA ASP A 186 14.51 -20.10 -1.78
C ASP A 186 13.69 -18.96 -1.17
N LEU A 187 14.32 -17.80 -0.92
CA LEU A 187 13.68 -16.66 -0.25
C LEU A 187 13.85 -15.36 -1.02
N VAL A 188 12.77 -14.61 -1.14
CA VAL A 188 12.82 -13.22 -1.59
C VAL A 188 12.27 -12.27 -0.52
N TRP A 189 12.89 -11.11 -0.38
CA TRP A 189 12.37 -10.02 0.41
C TRP A 189 12.31 -8.75 -0.41
N ILE A 190 11.15 -8.07 -0.39
CA ILE A 190 10.93 -6.82 -1.10
C ILE A 190 10.62 -5.74 -0.06
N GLY A 191 11.55 -4.80 0.13
CA GLY A 191 11.39 -3.73 1.10
C GLY A 191 12.65 -2.87 1.20
N ASN A 192 12.47 -1.63 1.65
CA ASN A 192 13.58 -0.72 1.90
C ASN A 192 14.24 -1.02 3.23
N TRP A 193 15.47 -0.55 3.46
CA TRP A 193 16.15 -0.75 4.74
C TRP A 193 15.36 -0.17 5.92
N GLY A 194 14.74 1.00 5.71
CA GLY A 194 13.80 1.57 6.68
C GLY A 194 14.40 2.56 7.64
N ASP A 195 15.45 3.27 7.21
CA ASP A 195 16.05 4.40 7.95
C ASP A 195 16.35 4.08 9.43
N GLU A 196 16.96 2.91 9.71
CA GLU A 196 17.29 2.37 11.03
C GLU A 196 16.09 1.94 11.90
N GLU A 197 14.86 2.06 11.41
CA GLU A 197 13.65 1.69 12.17
C GLU A 197 13.45 0.17 12.30
N ARG A 198 14.27 -0.63 11.61
CA ARG A 198 14.23 -2.11 11.67
C ARG A 198 15.57 -2.79 11.40
N THR A 199 16.68 -2.10 11.61
CA THR A 199 18.02 -2.66 11.35
C THR A 199 18.28 -3.93 12.14
N ALA A 200 18.02 -3.93 13.46
CA ALA A 200 18.21 -5.11 14.32
C ALA A 200 17.28 -6.26 13.91
N GLU A 201 16.02 -5.93 13.62
CA GLU A 201 15.00 -6.88 13.21
C GLU A 201 15.31 -7.51 11.84
N LEU A 202 15.89 -6.76 10.89
CA LEU A 202 16.35 -7.31 9.62
C LEU A 202 17.52 -8.28 9.82
N HIS A 203 18.43 -8.01 10.75
CA HIS A 203 19.46 -8.97 11.11
C HIS A 203 18.87 -10.22 11.74
N GLU A 204 17.98 -10.08 12.72
CA GLU A 204 17.39 -11.19 13.46
C GLU A 204 16.48 -12.07 12.59
N PHE A 205 15.56 -11.48 11.84
CA PHE A 205 14.50 -12.21 11.14
C PHE A 205 14.76 -12.47 9.65
N LEU A 206 15.83 -11.90 9.06
CA LEU A 206 16.13 -12.09 7.65
C LEU A 206 17.60 -12.50 7.42
N ILE A 207 18.56 -11.65 7.80
CA ILE A 207 19.96 -11.80 7.37
C ILE A 207 20.61 -13.01 8.03
N ASN A 208 20.50 -13.14 9.38
CA ASN A 208 21.08 -14.25 10.11
C ASN A 208 20.42 -15.60 9.74
N PRO A 209 19.07 -15.73 9.70
CA PRO A 209 18.42 -16.94 9.23
C PRO A 209 18.85 -17.38 7.84
N VAL A 210 18.92 -16.47 6.87
CA VAL A 210 19.39 -16.78 5.51
C VAL A 210 20.82 -17.31 5.52
N LYS A 211 21.73 -16.62 6.23
CA LYS A 211 23.13 -16.99 6.33
C LYS A 211 23.31 -18.36 6.99
N GLU A 212 22.64 -18.59 8.13
CA GLU A 212 22.81 -19.82 8.92
C GLU A 212 22.19 -21.05 8.25
N LEU A 213 21.10 -20.87 7.51
CA LEU A 213 20.48 -21.95 6.73
C LEU A 213 21.08 -22.12 5.33
N GLY A 214 21.98 -21.23 4.91
CA GLY A 214 22.60 -21.28 3.59
C GLY A 214 21.62 -21.07 2.43
N LEU A 215 20.56 -20.26 2.61
CA LEU A 215 19.51 -20.09 1.63
C LEU A 215 19.96 -19.23 0.44
N ARG A 216 19.50 -19.58 -0.75
CA ARG A 216 19.60 -18.73 -1.94
C ARG A 216 18.55 -17.62 -1.82
N ALA A 217 18.98 -16.43 -1.39
CA ALA A 217 18.09 -15.31 -1.14
C ALA A 217 18.43 -14.09 -1.98
N LYS A 218 17.37 -13.33 -2.34
CA LYS A 218 17.49 -12.05 -3.04
C LYS A 218 16.63 -10.99 -2.38
N ILE A 219 17.15 -9.78 -2.31
CA ILE A 219 16.50 -8.63 -1.70
C ILE A 219 16.36 -7.53 -2.72
N TYR A 220 15.17 -6.92 -2.77
CA TYR A 220 14.86 -5.73 -3.55
C TYR A 220 14.43 -4.58 -2.66
N GLY A 221 14.84 -3.38 -3.04
CA GLY A 221 14.46 -2.14 -2.35
C GLY A 221 15.46 -1.03 -2.62
N VAL A 222 15.16 0.16 -2.16
CA VAL A 222 16.00 1.36 -2.33
C VAL A 222 16.52 1.87 -0.99
N ARG A 223 17.46 2.84 -1.03
CA ARG A 223 18.01 3.52 0.14
C ARG A 223 18.71 2.57 1.13
N TYR A 224 19.44 1.58 0.60
CA TYR A 224 20.28 0.72 1.41
C TYR A 224 21.61 1.42 1.74
N PRO A 225 21.91 1.67 3.01
CA PRO A 225 23.19 2.25 3.40
C PRO A 225 24.34 1.27 3.17
N ARG A 226 25.58 1.76 3.09
CA ARG A 226 26.75 0.94 2.79
C ARG A 226 26.93 -0.24 3.76
N HIS A 227 26.65 -0.04 5.05
CA HIS A 227 26.76 -1.12 6.04
C HIS A 227 25.72 -2.23 5.78
N ALA A 228 24.50 -1.86 5.36
CA ALA A 228 23.47 -2.83 5.02
C ALA A 228 23.90 -3.70 3.82
N LEU A 229 24.38 -3.07 2.73
CA LEU A 229 24.88 -3.80 1.57
C LEU A 229 26.04 -4.73 1.92
N LYS A 230 26.94 -4.30 2.82
CA LYS A 230 28.01 -5.14 3.35
C LYS A 230 27.47 -6.34 4.12
N SER A 231 26.47 -6.15 4.98
CA SER A 231 25.82 -7.24 5.72
C SER A 231 25.16 -8.26 4.80
N LEU A 232 24.45 -7.81 3.75
CA LEU A 232 23.86 -8.69 2.75
C LEU A 232 24.94 -9.52 2.03
N ALA A 233 25.99 -8.88 1.55
CA ALA A 233 27.10 -9.58 0.87
C ALA A 233 27.77 -10.62 1.77
N GLN A 234 27.99 -10.31 3.05
CA GLN A 234 28.57 -11.24 4.04
C GLN A 234 27.65 -12.43 4.37
N ALA A 235 26.35 -12.27 4.16
CA ALA A 235 25.35 -13.33 4.33
C ALA A 235 25.07 -14.11 3.03
N GLY A 236 25.74 -13.79 1.91
CA GLY A 236 25.50 -14.42 0.61
C GLY A 236 24.16 -14.02 -0.03
N ILE A 237 23.56 -12.91 0.41
CA ILE A 237 22.28 -12.43 -0.09
C ILE A 237 22.50 -11.52 -1.30
N ALA A 238 21.86 -11.83 -2.43
CA ALA A 238 21.90 -11.00 -3.61
C ALA A 238 21.05 -9.71 -3.41
N TYR A 239 21.56 -8.57 -3.86
CA TYR A 239 20.82 -7.32 -3.84
C TYR A 239 20.42 -6.91 -5.27
N GLY A 240 19.12 -6.75 -5.49
CA GLY A 240 18.53 -6.45 -6.80
C GLY A 240 18.22 -4.97 -7.05
N GLY A 241 18.45 -4.09 -6.07
CA GLY A 241 18.09 -2.68 -6.20
C GLY A 241 16.58 -2.44 -6.20
N TRP A 242 16.14 -1.37 -6.86
CA TRP A 242 14.73 -1.06 -7.01
C TRP A 242 14.01 -2.13 -7.85
N LEU A 243 12.84 -2.52 -7.39
CA LEU A 243 11.89 -3.34 -8.12
C LEU A 243 10.60 -2.53 -8.26
N PRO A 244 10.11 -2.26 -9.49
CA PRO A 244 8.78 -1.73 -9.67
C PRO A 244 7.76 -2.65 -9.00
N ASN A 245 6.87 -2.11 -8.16
CA ASN A 245 6.02 -2.99 -7.38
C ASN A 245 5.03 -3.81 -8.23
N TYR A 246 4.68 -3.35 -9.42
CA TYR A 246 3.88 -4.12 -10.39
C TYR A 246 4.60 -5.36 -10.95
N GLN A 247 5.93 -5.45 -10.81
CA GLN A 247 6.70 -6.65 -11.16
C GLN A 247 6.90 -7.62 -9.98
N ALA A 248 6.46 -7.23 -8.78
CA ALA A 248 6.59 -8.09 -7.61
C ALA A 248 5.91 -9.46 -7.78
N PRO A 249 4.75 -9.61 -8.46
CA PRO A 249 4.13 -10.92 -8.68
C PRO A 249 5.01 -11.90 -9.47
N GLU A 250 5.71 -11.44 -10.51
CA GLU A 250 6.65 -12.26 -11.28
C GLU A 250 7.87 -12.65 -10.44
N VAL A 251 8.32 -11.76 -9.56
CA VAL A 251 9.42 -12.05 -8.64
C VAL A 251 8.98 -13.05 -7.57
N PHE A 252 7.83 -12.83 -6.91
CA PHE A 252 7.31 -13.79 -5.93
C PHE A 252 7.17 -15.21 -6.49
N ALA A 253 6.73 -15.35 -7.75
CA ALA A 253 6.56 -16.65 -8.39
C ALA A 253 7.87 -17.44 -8.56
N ARG A 254 9.03 -16.78 -8.49
CA ARG A 254 10.36 -17.42 -8.68
C ARG A 254 11.01 -17.84 -7.37
N TYR A 255 10.34 -17.64 -6.23
CA TYR A 255 10.86 -17.98 -4.90
C TYR A 255 9.84 -18.81 -4.13
N GLN A 256 10.33 -19.55 -3.13
CA GLN A 256 9.48 -20.47 -2.36
C GLN A 256 8.81 -19.79 -1.16
N VAL A 257 9.47 -18.78 -0.58
CA VAL A 257 8.99 -18.10 0.60
C VAL A 257 9.36 -16.63 0.60
N THR A 258 8.56 -15.82 1.24
CA THR A 258 8.91 -14.43 1.59
C THR A 258 8.73 -14.17 3.07
N VAL A 259 9.40 -13.14 3.58
CA VAL A 259 9.26 -12.73 4.97
C VAL A 259 8.74 -11.30 5.07
N HIS A 260 8.07 -11.00 6.17
CA HIS A 260 7.65 -9.65 6.52
C HIS A 260 8.33 -9.21 7.82
N VAL A 261 9.08 -8.11 7.75
CA VAL A 261 9.73 -7.50 8.91
C VAL A 261 9.21 -6.06 9.01
N PRO A 262 8.21 -5.80 9.87
CA PRO A 262 7.63 -4.46 10.01
C PRO A 262 8.64 -3.48 10.63
N ARG A 263 8.42 -2.18 10.42
CA ARG A 263 9.20 -1.13 11.10
C ARG A 263 8.72 -1.00 12.54
N ARG A 264 9.63 -0.65 13.46
CA ARG A 264 9.33 -0.49 14.91
C ARG A 264 8.11 0.38 15.22
N PRO A 265 7.86 1.52 14.54
CA PRO A 265 6.65 2.31 14.82
C PRO A 265 5.34 1.52 14.68
N TYR A 266 5.25 0.61 13.70
CA TYR A 266 4.07 -0.23 13.52
C TYR A 266 3.93 -1.26 14.65
N VAL A 267 5.04 -1.88 15.06
CA VAL A 267 5.03 -2.88 16.14
C VAL A 267 4.77 -2.24 17.51
N ALA A 268 5.41 -1.08 17.76
CA ALA A 268 5.40 -0.47 19.08
C ALA A 268 4.16 0.38 19.39
N ALA A 269 3.53 0.97 18.36
CA ALA A 269 2.53 2.01 18.56
C ALA A 269 1.29 1.92 17.65
N LEU A 270 1.28 1.02 16.68
CA LEU A 270 0.22 0.94 15.67
C LEU A 270 -0.30 -0.51 15.50
N PRO A 271 -0.86 -1.12 16.58
CA PRO A 271 -1.46 -2.45 16.48
C PRO A 271 -2.58 -2.44 15.44
N GLY A 272 -2.72 -3.54 14.70
CA GLY A 272 -3.72 -3.69 13.64
C GLY A 272 -3.27 -3.26 12.24
N ILE A 273 -2.06 -2.70 12.07
CA ILE A 273 -1.57 -2.22 10.76
C ILE A 273 -0.47 -3.15 10.22
N PRO A 274 -0.77 -4.01 9.22
CA PRO A 274 0.20 -4.92 8.62
C PRO A 274 1.11 -4.26 7.57
N THR A 275 0.80 -3.05 7.14
CA THR A 275 1.34 -2.40 5.92
C THR A 275 1.00 -3.15 4.63
N ILE A 276 1.43 -2.63 3.46
CA ILE A 276 1.01 -3.18 2.15
C ILE A 276 1.60 -4.58 1.86
N ARG A 277 2.77 -4.92 2.43
CA ARG A 277 3.51 -6.13 2.01
C ARG A 277 2.78 -7.46 2.26
N PRO A 278 2.12 -7.71 3.40
CA PRO A 278 1.30 -8.90 3.56
C PRO A 278 0.18 -9.03 2.51
N PHE A 279 -0.49 -7.93 2.17
CA PHE A 279 -1.52 -7.96 1.12
C PHE A 279 -0.95 -8.37 -0.24
N GLU A 280 0.21 -7.85 -0.61
CA GLU A 280 0.89 -8.19 -1.88
C GLU A 280 1.35 -9.65 -1.90
N ALA A 281 2.04 -10.11 -0.87
CA ALA A 281 2.56 -11.46 -0.80
C ALA A 281 1.44 -12.51 -0.81
N LEU A 282 0.44 -12.35 0.05
CA LEU A 282 -0.66 -13.30 0.16
C LEU A 282 -1.53 -13.32 -1.11
N SER A 283 -1.70 -12.18 -1.78
CA SER A 283 -2.43 -12.14 -3.07
C SER A 283 -1.69 -12.85 -4.20
N CYS A 284 -0.37 -12.92 -4.13
CA CYS A 284 0.46 -13.66 -5.08
C CYS A 284 0.57 -15.15 -4.75
N GLY A 285 0.04 -15.60 -3.61
CA GLY A 285 0.07 -17.01 -3.21
C GLY A 285 1.48 -17.49 -2.87
N ILE A 286 2.37 -16.62 -2.38
CA ILE A 286 3.66 -17.04 -1.84
C ILE A 286 3.53 -17.25 -0.32
N PRO A 287 4.04 -18.36 0.23
CA PRO A 287 4.10 -18.56 1.68
C PRO A 287 4.80 -17.39 2.38
N LEU A 288 4.18 -16.88 3.44
CA LEU A 288 4.65 -15.72 4.20
C LEU A 288 4.99 -16.11 5.64
N ILE A 289 6.16 -15.70 6.11
CA ILE A 289 6.53 -15.75 7.52
C ILE A 289 6.77 -14.31 7.98
N THR A 290 6.15 -13.89 9.07
CA THR A 290 6.29 -12.53 9.58
C THR A 290 7.03 -12.49 10.90
N ALA A 291 7.87 -11.47 11.12
CA ALA A 291 8.30 -11.07 12.44
C ALA A 291 7.07 -10.59 13.25
N PRO A 292 7.17 -10.47 14.59
CA PRO A 292 6.01 -10.16 15.41
C PRO A 292 5.38 -8.81 15.04
N TRP A 293 4.07 -8.81 14.94
CA TRP A 293 3.21 -7.62 14.93
C TRP A 293 1.85 -8.01 15.50
N GLU A 294 1.11 -7.07 16.02
CA GLU A 294 -0.19 -7.32 16.63
C GLU A 294 -1.30 -7.03 15.61
N ASP A 295 -2.03 -8.08 15.20
CA ASP A 295 -3.23 -7.96 14.37
C ASP A 295 -4.46 -7.69 15.25
N ALA A 296 -4.48 -6.53 15.89
CA ALA A 296 -5.56 -6.14 16.81
C ALA A 296 -6.93 -6.04 16.11
N GLU A 297 -6.95 -5.87 14.80
CA GLU A 297 -8.17 -5.75 13.99
C GLU A 297 -8.61 -7.07 13.35
N GLN A 298 -7.88 -8.17 13.58
CA GLN A 298 -8.18 -9.50 13.07
C GLN A 298 -8.35 -9.52 11.53
N LEU A 299 -7.44 -8.86 10.87
CA LEU A 299 -7.42 -8.80 9.40
C LEU A 299 -7.09 -10.15 8.80
N PHE A 300 -6.24 -10.93 9.46
CA PHE A 300 -5.74 -12.22 9.03
C PHE A 300 -5.87 -13.27 10.14
N ALA A 301 -5.54 -14.51 9.82
CA ALA A 301 -5.50 -15.63 10.75
C ALA A 301 -4.05 -16.15 10.88
N PRO A 302 -3.26 -15.69 11.89
CA PRO A 302 -1.93 -16.21 12.16
C PRO A 302 -1.93 -17.74 12.35
N GLY A 303 -0.94 -18.42 11.77
CA GLY A 303 -0.86 -19.89 11.74
C GLY A 303 -1.66 -20.55 10.60
N ARG A 304 -2.48 -19.78 9.89
CA ARG A 304 -3.25 -20.25 8.73
C ARG A 304 -2.93 -19.45 7.46
N ASP A 305 -3.01 -18.12 7.52
CA ASP A 305 -2.72 -17.26 6.37
C ASP A 305 -1.22 -17.04 6.22
N TYR A 306 -0.50 -17.04 7.34
CA TYR A 306 0.96 -16.90 7.43
C TYR A 306 1.46 -17.45 8.78
N LEU A 307 2.76 -17.68 8.89
CA LEU A 307 3.40 -18.03 10.16
C LEU A 307 3.99 -16.79 10.84
N VAL A 308 4.00 -16.78 12.17
CA VAL A 308 4.63 -15.73 12.99
C VAL A 308 5.85 -16.32 13.70
N ALA A 309 7.02 -15.70 13.48
CA ALA A 309 8.25 -16.03 14.17
C ALA A 309 8.49 -15.01 15.29
N ARG A 310 8.52 -15.44 16.55
CA ARG A 310 8.71 -14.57 17.72
C ARG A 310 10.16 -14.11 17.92
N ASN A 311 11.11 -14.82 17.30
CA ASN A 311 12.54 -14.54 17.34
C ASN A 311 13.25 -15.22 16.16
N GLY A 312 14.56 -14.97 16.01
CA GLY A 312 15.35 -15.52 14.92
C GLY A 312 15.39 -17.03 14.86
N GLU A 313 15.38 -17.72 16.01
CA GLU A 313 15.35 -19.20 16.07
C GLU A 313 14.03 -19.78 15.53
N GLU A 314 12.92 -19.15 15.87
CA GLU A 314 11.62 -19.52 15.28
C GLU A 314 11.57 -19.22 13.79
N MET A 315 12.14 -18.06 13.35
CA MET A 315 12.23 -17.75 11.93
C MET A 315 12.98 -18.84 11.17
N LYS A 316 14.14 -19.31 11.67
CA LYS A 316 14.90 -20.42 11.07
C LYS A 316 14.09 -21.70 10.99
N ARG A 317 13.41 -22.06 12.07
CA ARG A 317 12.54 -23.26 12.10
C ARG A 317 11.42 -23.17 11.07
N HIS A 318 10.71 -22.04 11.02
CA HIS A 318 9.62 -21.85 10.07
C HIS A 318 10.11 -21.84 8.62
N LEU A 319 11.23 -21.17 8.34
CA LEU A 319 11.85 -21.20 7.01
C LEU A 319 12.22 -22.63 6.60
N SER A 320 12.90 -23.36 7.48
CA SER A 320 13.26 -24.77 7.21
C SER A 320 12.02 -25.63 6.98
N THR A 321 10.98 -25.49 7.81
CA THR A 321 9.75 -26.27 7.65
C THR A 321 9.05 -25.94 6.34
N VAL A 322 8.80 -24.67 6.03
CA VAL A 322 8.11 -24.26 4.78
C VAL A 322 8.86 -24.68 3.53
N LEU A 323 10.20 -24.64 3.54
CA LEU A 323 11.02 -25.03 2.39
C LEU A 323 11.07 -26.56 2.16
N HIS A 324 10.81 -27.38 3.18
CA HIS A 324 10.88 -28.84 3.07
C HIS A 324 9.50 -29.54 3.15
N ASP A 325 8.48 -28.85 3.66
CA ASP A 325 7.10 -29.34 3.71
C ASP A 325 6.23 -28.60 2.67
N LYS A 326 6.17 -29.20 1.48
CA LYS A 326 5.38 -28.64 0.38
C LYS A 326 3.89 -28.53 0.72
N SER A 327 3.35 -29.47 1.50
CA SER A 327 1.92 -29.44 1.86
C SER A 327 1.60 -28.22 2.73
N LEU A 328 2.45 -27.95 3.74
CA LEU A 328 2.31 -26.76 4.58
C LEU A 328 2.47 -25.47 3.74
N ALA A 329 3.45 -25.41 2.84
CA ALA A 329 3.66 -24.26 1.98
C ALA A 329 2.44 -23.97 1.09
N ASP A 330 1.90 -25.00 0.44
CA ASP A 330 0.73 -24.91 -0.42
C ASP A 330 -0.53 -24.49 0.39
N ASP A 331 -0.71 -25.01 1.60
CA ASP A 331 -1.82 -24.66 2.49
C ASP A 331 -1.75 -23.19 2.93
N LEU A 332 -0.59 -22.69 3.35
CA LEU A 332 -0.39 -21.29 3.73
C LEU A 332 -0.69 -20.36 2.53
N ALA A 333 -0.13 -20.68 1.37
CA ALA A 333 -0.36 -19.92 0.15
C ALA A 333 -1.85 -19.86 -0.24
N ALA A 334 -2.54 -21.01 -0.18
CA ALA A 334 -3.95 -21.10 -0.54
C ALA A 334 -4.85 -20.34 0.47
N GLN A 335 -4.59 -20.48 1.77
CA GLN A 335 -5.38 -19.81 2.81
C GLN A 335 -5.17 -18.30 2.80
N GLY A 336 -3.91 -17.82 2.70
CA GLY A 336 -3.62 -16.39 2.59
C GLY A 336 -4.28 -15.75 1.37
N LEU A 337 -4.19 -16.41 0.20
CA LEU A 337 -4.85 -15.96 -1.02
C LEU A 337 -6.39 -15.93 -0.87
N LYS A 338 -6.97 -16.92 -0.22
CA LYS A 338 -8.40 -16.98 0.07
C LYS A 338 -8.83 -15.80 0.95
N THR A 339 -8.11 -15.50 2.02
CA THR A 339 -8.38 -14.36 2.90
C THR A 339 -8.32 -13.05 2.15
N ILE A 340 -7.29 -12.83 1.30
CA ILE A 340 -7.21 -11.64 0.45
C ILE A 340 -8.45 -11.52 -0.44
N ARG A 341 -8.80 -12.57 -1.18
CA ARG A 341 -9.95 -12.54 -2.11
C ARG A 341 -11.28 -12.28 -1.42
N GLN A 342 -11.44 -12.75 -0.20
CA GLN A 342 -12.68 -12.61 0.56
C GLN A 342 -12.82 -11.27 1.28
N ARG A 343 -11.69 -10.58 1.63
CA ARG A 343 -11.75 -9.46 2.57
C ARG A 343 -10.88 -8.25 2.17
N HIS A 344 -9.83 -8.44 1.38
CA HIS A 344 -8.75 -7.45 1.27
C HIS A 344 -8.34 -7.15 -0.16
N THR A 345 -9.31 -7.03 -1.07
CA THR A 345 -9.07 -6.52 -2.43
C THR A 345 -9.41 -5.03 -2.53
N CYS A 346 -8.85 -4.34 -3.52
CA CYS A 346 -9.22 -2.96 -3.82
C CYS A 346 -10.74 -2.80 -4.09
N ALA A 347 -11.41 -3.86 -4.57
CA ALA A 347 -12.86 -3.87 -4.74
C ALA A 347 -13.61 -3.71 -3.40
N HIS A 348 -13.15 -4.38 -2.33
CA HIS A 348 -13.71 -4.18 -0.98
C HIS A 348 -13.52 -2.74 -0.51
N ARG A 349 -12.33 -2.17 -0.69
CA ARG A 349 -12.04 -0.79 -0.27
C ARG A 349 -12.84 0.25 -1.04
N VAL A 350 -13.07 0.02 -2.33
CA VAL A 350 -13.95 0.92 -3.11
C VAL A 350 -15.41 0.80 -2.64
N THR A 351 -15.89 -0.41 -2.28
CA THR A 351 -17.23 -0.56 -1.68
C THR A 351 -17.34 0.20 -0.35
N GLU A 352 -16.33 0.13 0.51
CA GLU A 352 -16.28 0.90 1.75
C GLU A 352 -16.27 2.42 1.48
N LEU A 353 -15.49 2.88 0.50
CA LEU A 353 -15.46 4.29 0.10
C LEU A 353 -16.83 4.75 -0.41
N GLU A 354 -17.51 3.94 -1.22
CA GLU A 354 -18.87 4.24 -1.71
C GLU A 354 -19.86 4.35 -0.56
N GLN A 355 -19.79 3.49 0.45
CA GLN A 355 -20.61 3.57 1.68
C GLN A 355 -20.31 4.85 2.46
N ILE A 356 -19.04 5.21 2.63
CA ILE A 356 -18.65 6.48 3.28
C ILE A 356 -19.22 7.68 2.50
N CYS A 357 -19.18 7.64 1.17
CA CYS A 357 -19.78 8.68 0.33
C CYS A 357 -21.29 8.79 0.55
N GLU A 358 -21.99 7.67 0.70
CA GLU A 358 -23.43 7.64 1.01
C GLU A 358 -23.71 8.21 2.40
N GLU A 359 -22.93 7.86 3.43
CA GLU A 359 -22.99 8.43 4.78
C GLU A 359 -22.75 9.95 4.79
N LEU A 360 -21.98 10.45 3.84
CA LEU A 360 -21.73 11.88 3.65
C LEU A 360 -22.81 12.58 2.83
N GLY A 361 -23.84 11.86 2.40
CA GLY A 361 -25.01 12.38 1.71
C GLY A 361 -24.90 12.47 0.19
N ILE A 362 -23.97 11.75 -0.43
CA ILE A 362 -23.97 11.58 -1.89
C ILE A 362 -25.07 10.58 -2.24
N SER A 363 -25.94 10.94 -3.19
CA SER A 363 -27.09 10.12 -3.53
C SER A 363 -26.68 8.75 -4.12
N PRO A 364 -27.38 7.66 -3.76
CA PRO A 364 -27.12 6.33 -4.33
C PRO A 364 -27.16 6.30 -5.87
N ALA A 365 -27.98 7.12 -6.50
CA ALA A 365 -28.03 7.24 -7.95
C ALA A 365 -26.73 7.78 -8.56
N LYS A 366 -26.03 8.68 -7.88
CA LYS A 366 -24.70 9.15 -8.28
C LYS A 366 -23.61 8.09 -8.04
N ILE A 367 -23.73 7.31 -6.97
CA ILE A 367 -22.75 6.29 -6.60
C ILE A 367 -22.89 5.07 -7.50
N TYR A 368 -24.10 4.53 -7.62
CA TYR A 368 -24.34 3.21 -8.21
C TYR A 368 -24.99 3.26 -9.61
N GLY A 369 -25.22 4.44 -10.19
CA GLY A 369 -26.01 4.60 -11.41
C GLY A 369 -27.52 4.42 -11.21
N SER A 370 -28.31 4.67 -12.25
CA SER A 370 -29.76 4.44 -12.18
C SER A 370 -30.06 2.93 -12.16
N THR A 371 -31.09 2.52 -11.44
CA THR A 371 -31.48 1.11 -11.16
C THR A 371 -31.64 0.22 -12.41
N LYS A 372 -31.64 0.79 -13.61
CA LYS A 372 -31.73 0.04 -14.88
C LYS A 372 -30.42 -0.67 -15.28
N GLU A 373 -29.25 -0.21 -14.79
CA GLU A 373 -27.96 -0.80 -15.13
C GLU A 373 -27.50 -1.89 -14.14
N LYS A 374 -28.09 -1.96 -12.94
CA LYS A 374 -27.73 -2.95 -11.91
C LYS A 374 -28.00 -4.42 -12.30
N LYS A 375 -28.86 -4.71 -13.28
CA LYS A 375 -29.15 -6.09 -13.72
C LYS A 375 -28.06 -6.70 -14.60
N ALA A 376 -27.13 -5.91 -15.14
CA ALA A 376 -26.08 -6.40 -16.02
C ALA A 376 -24.77 -6.81 -15.29
N ILE A 377 -24.55 -6.34 -14.05
CA ILE A 377 -23.29 -6.55 -13.33
C ILE A 377 -23.31 -7.79 -12.42
N ASN A 378 -24.49 -8.32 -12.09
CA ASN A 378 -24.67 -9.49 -11.20
C ASN A 378 -24.77 -10.85 -11.93
N LEU A 379 -24.41 -10.94 -13.20
CA LEU A 379 -24.44 -12.17 -13.99
C LEU A 379 -23.17 -12.31 -14.83
N ASN A 380 -21.99 -12.35 -14.18
CA ASN A 380 -20.78 -12.97 -14.77
C ASN A 380 -19.80 -13.34 -13.64
#